data_6af3b0252a46b4b67e39a1136732d550
#
_entry.id   6af3b0252a46b4b67e39a1136732d550
#
_cell.length_a   1.000
_cell.length_b   1.000
_cell.length_c   1.000
_cell.angle_alpha   90.00
_cell.angle_beta   90.00
_cell.angle_gamma   90.00
#
_symmetry.space_group_name_H-M   'P 1'
#
loop_
_entity.id
_entity.type
_entity.pdbx_description
1 polymer ?
#
loop_
_entity_poly.entity_id
_entity_poly.type
_entity_poly.pdbx_seq_one_letter_code
_entity_poly.pdbx_strand_id
1 'polypeptide(L)'
;MIVKISRLVAPLALVLCLAQASLSYSVLTHQAIIDSVWNDSLKPLLLKRFPSATEEQLREAHAHAYGGAIIQDMGYYPFSSKLFTDLTHYVRSGDFIEALIAESQDLNEYAFALGALAHYAADTNGHAKGTNRAVPVVYPKLRARYGDEVTYADDPTSHIRLEFGFDVVQVARGRYASDAYHDFIGFKVAKDVMKRAFAKIYGVEMKDIFTNLDFAIGNYRRTVSGLIPEMTKVAWELKKDDIEKNSPGITRDKFVYNLSRADYEKEYGKDYEKPGFGAKMTAWFVRIVPKVGPFKALAFKPPTPEAERMFMESFNATIDRYQAMLAQVNGGKLDLQNADFDTGRPTRAGEYKLADETYAKLLEKLAKDDFKTTSPELRRDILAFYNDLSAPIATKKDKSDWRDTLRALDKLKAAQAEPTRANSK
;
A
#
# COMPACT_ATOMS: atom_id res chain seq x y z
N MET A 1 33.70 -29.73 6.34
CA MET A 1 33.07 -28.62 7.08
C MET A 1 32.58 -27.49 6.18
N ILE A 2 33.21 -27.22 5.05
CA ILE A 2 32.86 -26.14 4.10
C ILE A 2 31.54 -26.40 3.35
N VAL A 3 31.18 -27.65 3.04
CA VAL A 3 29.95 -27.97 2.26
C VAL A 3 28.64 -27.84 3.06
N LYS A 4 28.69 -27.85 4.39
CA LYS A 4 27.48 -27.64 5.23
C LYS A 4 27.14 -26.18 5.46
N ILE A 5 28.11 -25.26 5.32
CA ILE A 5 27.90 -23.81 5.46
C ILE A 5 27.22 -23.25 4.20
N SER A 6 27.57 -23.76 3.00
CA SER A 6 26.96 -23.32 1.75
C SER A 6 25.46 -23.65 1.61
N ARG A 7 24.99 -24.72 2.27
CA ARG A 7 23.55 -25.11 2.23
C ARG A 7 22.66 -24.26 3.15
N LEU A 8 23.23 -23.58 4.13
CA LEU A 8 22.50 -22.64 5.01
C LEU A 8 22.56 -21.20 4.52
N VAL A 9 23.59 -20.83 3.74
CA VAL A 9 23.75 -19.48 3.20
C VAL A 9 22.87 -19.26 1.96
N ALA A 10 22.66 -20.29 1.14
CA ALA A 10 21.84 -20.19 -0.06
C ALA A 10 20.35 -19.85 0.22
N PRO A 11 19.64 -20.47 1.17
CA PRO A 11 18.27 -20.05 1.49
C PRO A 11 18.20 -18.69 2.21
N LEU A 12 19.25 -18.33 2.97
CA LEU A 12 19.32 -17.00 3.61
C LEU A 12 19.55 -15.88 2.58
N ALA A 13 20.38 -16.12 1.57
CA ALA A 13 20.59 -15.21 0.44
C ALA A 13 19.32 -15.08 -0.43
N LEU A 14 18.57 -16.17 -0.64
CA LEU A 14 17.31 -16.16 -1.39
C LEU A 14 16.22 -15.37 -0.65
N VAL A 15 16.11 -15.49 0.67
CA VAL A 15 15.17 -14.69 1.49
C VAL A 15 15.55 -13.20 1.49
N LEU A 16 16.84 -12.87 1.44
CA LEU A 16 17.32 -11.49 1.35
C LEU A 16 17.08 -10.86 -0.03
N CYS A 17 17.04 -11.64 -1.11
CA CYS A 17 16.76 -11.15 -2.46
C CYS A 17 15.25 -10.90 -2.71
N LEU A 18 14.34 -11.49 -1.92
CA LEU A 18 12.90 -11.36 -2.11
C LEU A 18 12.26 -10.21 -1.33
N ALA A 19 12.97 -9.57 -0.40
CA ALA A 19 12.46 -8.44 0.36
C ALA A 19 12.75 -7.11 -0.39
N GLN A 20 12.12 -6.88 -1.53
CA GLN A 20 12.00 -5.54 -2.09
C GLN A 20 10.85 -4.85 -1.36
N ALA A 21 11.17 -4.09 -0.32
CA ALA A 21 10.20 -3.18 0.26
C ALA A 21 9.97 -2.04 -0.75
N SER A 22 8.86 -2.09 -1.41
CA SER A 22 8.29 -0.96 -2.12
C SER A 22 7.56 -0.11 -1.08
N LEU A 23 7.82 1.16 -1.03
CA LEU A 23 7.03 2.15 -0.32
C LEU A 23 6.45 3.04 -1.40
N SER A 24 5.21 2.78 -1.76
CA SER A 24 4.41 3.66 -2.58
C SER A 24 4.01 4.85 -1.72
N TYR A 25 4.00 6.07 -2.23
CA TYR A 25 3.76 7.32 -1.50
C TYR A 25 4.03 7.13 -0.01
N SER A 26 5.17 7.53 0.52
CA SER A 26 5.64 7.07 1.83
C SER A 26 4.56 7.22 2.92
N VAL A 27 4.59 6.37 3.92
CA VAL A 27 3.60 6.23 4.99
C VAL A 27 3.12 7.56 5.57
N LEU A 28 4.02 8.53 5.75
CA LEU A 28 3.66 9.83 6.34
C LEU A 28 2.83 10.70 5.41
N THR A 29 3.05 10.62 4.10
CA THR A 29 2.21 11.34 3.12
C THR A 29 0.76 10.85 3.17
N HIS A 30 0.54 9.52 3.22
CA HIS A 30 -0.82 8.96 3.34
C HIS A 30 -1.52 9.38 4.63
N GLN A 31 -0.80 9.41 5.75
CA GLN A 31 -1.34 9.85 7.02
C GLN A 31 -1.63 11.36 7.04
N ALA A 32 -0.73 12.16 6.44
CA ALA A 32 -0.94 13.60 6.30
C ALA A 32 -2.17 13.96 5.46
N ILE A 33 -2.54 13.13 4.47
CA ILE A 33 -3.80 13.30 3.73
C ILE A 33 -5.00 13.10 4.66
N ILE A 34 -4.98 12.07 5.53
CA ILE A 34 -6.03 11.87 6.54
C ILE A 34 -6.14 13.08 7.46
N ASP A 35 -5.01 13.54 8.03
CA ASP A 35 -4.98 14.67 8.94
C ASP A 35 -5.51 15.96 8.30
N SER A 36 -5.15 16.20 7.04
CA SER A 36 -5.56 17.39 6.29
C SER A 36 -7.07 17.52 6.11
N VAL A 37 -7.82 16.42 6.17
CA VAL A 37 -9.28 16.40 5.97
C VAL A 37 -10.05 15.87 7.18
N TRP A 38 -9.35 15.53 8.27
CA TRP A 38 -9.97 14.88 9.43
C TRP A 38 -11.10 15.70 10.02
N ASN A 39 -10.83 16.93 10.41
CA ASN A 39 -11.80 17.77 11.10
C ASN A 39 -12.95 18.24 10.20
N ASP A 40 -12.66 18.56 8.94
CA ASP A 40 -13.60 19.22 8.06
C ASP A 40 -14.43 18.25 7.21
N SER A 41 -13.98 17.00 7.06
CA SER A 41 -14.62 16.05 6.15
C SER A 41 -14.82 14.67 6.78
N LEU A 42 -13.78 14.03 7.34
CA LEU A 42 -13.86 12.65 7.85
C LEU A 42 -14.67 12.56 9.14
N LYS A 43 -14.31 13.31 10.18
CA LYS A 43 -15.01 13.31 11.46
C LYS A 43 -16.50 13.65 11.33
N PRO A 44 -16.92 14.67 10.54
CA PRO A 44 -18.34 14.92 10.26
C PRO A 44 -19.05 13.75 9.58
N LEU A 45 -18.38 13.09 8.62
CA LEU A 45 -18.96 11.94 7.92
C LEU A 45 -19.12 10.73 8.84
N LEU A 46 -18.15 10.47 9.71
CA LEU A 46 -18.24 9.44 10.74
C LEU A 46 -19.38 9.72 11.71
N LEU A 47 -19.50 10.95 12.23
CA LEU A 47 -20.56 11.37 13.15
C LEU A 47 -21.95 11.34 12.51
N LYS A 48 -22.05 11.57 11.20
CA LYS A 48 -23.34 11.43 10.50
C LYS A 48 -23.84 9.99 10.51
N ARG A 49 -22.95 9.00 10.37
CA ARG A 49 -23.32 7.58 10.41
C ARG A 49 -23.40 7.02 11.82
N PHE A 50 -22.58 7.54 12.72
CA PHE A 50 -22.44 7.10 14.12
C PHE A 50 -22.56 8.31 15.07
N PRO A 51 -23.76 8.90 15.25
CA PRO A 51 -23.93 10.17 15.95
C PRO A 51 -23.65 10.12 17.45
N SER A 52 -23.61 8.93 18.06
CA SER A 52 -23.29 8.74 19.48
C SER A 52 -21.81 8.45 19.76
N ALA A 53 -20.94 8.53 18.74
CA ALA A 53 -19.52 8.26 18.93
C ALA A 53 -18.87 9.29 19.85
N THR A 54 -18.14 8.82 20.87
CA THR A 54 -17.37 9.66 21.80
C THR A 54 -16.05 10.10 21.17
N GLU A 55 -15.41 11.12 21.76
CA GLU A 55 -14.08 11.58 21.30
C GLU A 55 -13.02 10.46 21.39
N GLU A 56 -13.10 9.59 22.40
CA GLU A 56 -12.22 8.43 22.52
C GLU A 56 -12.43 7.43 21.37
N GLN A 57 -13.68 7.14 21.02
CA GLN A 57 -14.02 6.30 19.88
C GLN A 57 -13.61 6.94 18.55
N LEU A 58 -13.72 8.27 18.43
CA LEU A 58 -13.26 8.99 17.24
C LEU A 58 -11.73 8.99 17.13
N ARG A 59 -11.00 9.06 18.26
CA ARG A 59 -9.54 8.90 18.27
C ARG A 59 -9.14 7.49 17.82
N GLU A 60 -9.86 6.46 18.24
CA GLU A 60 -9.65 5.09 17.77
C GLU A 60 -9.99 4.93 16.28
N ALA A 61 -11.08 5.53 15.84
CA ALA A 61 -11.47 5.57 14.43
C ALA A 61 -10.40 6.28 13.56
N HIS A 62 -9.76 7.34 14.07
CA HIS A 62 -8.66 8.02 13.41
C HIS A 62 -7.46 7.06 13.18
N ALA A 63 -7.10 6.26 14.18
CA ALA A 63 -6.08 5.22 14.03
C ALA A 63 -6.47 4.16 12.99
N HIS A 64 -7.75 3.84 12.84
CA HIS A 64 -8.24 2.95 11.78
C HIS A 64 -8.20 3.62 10.40
N ALA A 65 -8.50 4.92 10.30
CA ALA A 65 -8.34 5.66 9.05
C ALA A 65 -6.87 5.69 8.59
N TYR A 66 -5.92 5.90 9.50
CA TYR A 66 -4.49 5.74 9.18
C TYR A 66 -4.16 4.33 8.69
N GLY A 67 -4.71 3.30 9.36
CA GLY A 67 -4.50 1.91 8.95
C GLY A 67 -5.03 1.63 7.54
N GLY A 68 -6.21 2.12 7.23
CA GLY A 68 -6.78 2.02 5.89
C GLY A 68 -5.95 2.72 4.83
N ALA A 69 -5.41 3.91 5.17
CA ALA A 69 -4.62 4.72 4.24
C ALA A 69 -3.26 4.09 3.86
N ILE A 70 -2.81 3.05 4.56
CA ILE A 70 -1.50 2.43 4.29
C ILE A 70 -1.54 0.92 4.12
N ILE A 71 -2.67 0.25 4.40
CA ILE A 71 -2.73 -1.22 4.45
C ILE A 71 -2.46 -1.88 3.10
N GLN A 72 -2.82 -1.22 1.99
CA GLN A 72 -2.65 -1.74 0.65
C GLN A 72 -1.18 -1.97 0.32
N ASP A 73 -0.27 -1.22 0.95
CA ASP A 73 1.18 -1.36 0.83
C ASP A 73 1.80 -2.45 1.71
N MET A 74 1.01 -3.09 2.56
CA MET A 74 1.52 -4.07 3.51
C MET A 74 2.32 -5.20 2.83
N GLY A 75 1.96 -5.59 1.60
CA GLY A 75 2.63 -6.67 0.86
C GLY A 75 4.07 -6.37 0.46
N TYR A 76 4.50 -5.13 0.55
CA TYR A 76 5.90 -4.74 0.33
C TYR A 76 6.80 -5.01 1.55
N TYR A 77 6.21 -5.36 2.69
CA TYR A 77 6.93 -5.57 3.93
C TYR A 77 7.19 -7.07 4.19
N PRO A 78 8.28 -7.41 4.90
CA PRO A 78 8.62 -8.80 5.19
C PRO A 78 7.47 -9.56 5.87
N PHE A 79 7.33 -10.83 5.55
CA PHE A 79 6.31 -11.75 6.07
C PHE A 79 4.88 -11.46 5.65
N SER A 80 4.68 -10.51 4.75
CA SER A 80 3.39 -10.17 4.17
C SER A 80 3.19 -10.82 2.79
N SER A 81 2.07 -10.52 2.14
CA SER A 81 1.70 -11.07 0.84
C SER A 81 1.82 -10.01 -0.26
N LYS A 82 2.79 -10.18 -1.16
CA LYS A 82 2.87 -9.31 -2.34
C LYS A 82 1.62 -9.41 -3.21
N LEU A 83 0.99 -10.60 -3.29
CA LEU A 83 -0.24 -10.77 -4.05
C LEU A 83 -1.40 -9.95 -3.48
N PHE A 84 -1.47 -9.74 -2.17
CA PHE A 84 -2.46 -8.83 -1.55
C PHE A 84 -2.30 -7.41 -2.10
N THR A 85 -1.11 -6.86 -2.01
CA THR A 85 -0.81 -5.52 -2.49
C THR A 85 -1.02 -5.41 -4.00
N ASP A 86 -0.50 -6.36 -4.79
CA ASP A 86 -0.68 -6.35 -6.24
C ASP A 86 -2.17 -6.35 -6.63
N LEU A 87 -3.01 -7.18 -5.98
CA LEU A 87 -4.44 -7.23 -6.25
C LEU A 87 -5.13 -5.90 -5.93
N THR A 88 -4.86 -5.34 -4.76
CA THR A 88 -5.51 -4.11 -4.31
C THR A 88 -5.09 -2.87 -5.11
N HIS A 89 -3.92 -2.91 -5.79
CA HIS A 89 -3.43 -1.82 -6.63
C HIS A 89 -3.82 -1.95 -8.10
N TYR A 90 -3.95 -3.17 -8.63
CA TYR A 90 -3.99 -3.36 -10.08
C TYR A 90 -5.24 -4.07 -10.59
N VAL A 91 -5.99 -4.78 -9.73
CA VAL A 91 -7.15 -5.57 -10.13
C VAL A 91 -8.37 -5.12 -9.36
N ARG A 92 -9.40 -4.65 -10.07
CA ARG A 92 -10.66 -4.21 -9.45
C ARG A 92 -10.46 -3.30 -8.24
N SER A 93 -9.49 -2.39 -8.37
CA SER A 93 -9.01 -1.56 -7.27
C SER A 93 -10.09 -0.63 -6.71
N GLY A 94 -10.90 -0.02 -7.58
CA GLY A 94 -12.05 0.79 -7.18
C GLY A 94 -13.14 -0.05 -6.50
N ASP A 95 -13.50 -1.20 -7.09
CA ASP A 95 -14.48 -2.13 -6.53
C ASP A 95 -14.09 -2.58 -5.11
N PHE A 96 -12.80 -2.79 -4.85
CA PHE A 96 -12.31 -3.18 -3.52
C PHE A 96 -12.56 -2.09 -2.48
N ILE A 97 -12.30 -0.83 -2.81
CA ILE A 97 -12.57 0.31 -1.91
C ILE A 97 -14.07 0.46 -1.66
N GLU A 98 -14.89 0.36 -2.71
CA GLU A 98 -16.35 0.42 -2.56
C GLU A 98 -16.88 -0.74 -1.70
N ALA A 99 -16.31 -1.94 -1.88
CA ALA A 99 -16.66 -3.08 -1.03
C ALA A 99 -16.27 -2.88 0.43
N LEU A 100 -15.11 -2.29 0.73
CA LEU A 100 -14.73 -1.94 2.11
C LEU A 100 -15.76 -1.00 2.75
N ILE A 101 -16.20 0.02 2.01
CA ILE A 101 -17.21 0.99 2.50
C ILE A 101 -18.56 0.32 2.71
N ALA A 102 -19.00 -0.51 1.76
CA ALA A 102 -20.28 -1.19 1.81
C ALA A 102 -20.37 -2.27 2.89
N GLU A 103 -19.27 -3.00 3.11
CA GLU A 103 -19.20 -4.09 4.10
C GLU A 103 -18.91 -3.60 5.53
N SER A 104 -18.66 -2.29 5.74
CA SER A 104 -18.36 -1.72 7.04
C SER A 104 -19.57 -1.76 7.99
N GLN A 105 -19.42 -2.39 9.16
CA GLN A 105 -20.48 -2.65 10.12
C GLN A 105 -20.44 -1.71 11.34
N ASP A 106 -19.25 -1.19 11.67
CA ASP A 106 -19.04 -0.29 12.80
C ASP A 106 -18.21 0.95 12.44
N LEU A 107 -18.01 1.82 13.43
CA LEU A 107 -17.28 3.08 13.29
C LEU A 107 -15.82 2.86 12.82
N ASN A 108 -15.15 1.86 13.38
CA ASN A 108 -13.73 1.59 13.10
C ASN A 108 -13.54 0.98 11.72
N GLU A 109 -14.41 0.05 11.33
CA GLU A 109 -14.43 -0.50 9.97
C GLU A 109 -14.71 0.58 8.93
N TYR A 110 -15.65 1.47 9.22
CA TYR A 110 -15.98 2.55 8.28
C TYR A 110 -14.86 3.58 8.15
N ALA A 111 -14.24 3.96 9.27
CA ALA A 111 -13.07 4.84 9.26
C ALA A 111 -11.90 4.22 8.49
N PHE A 112 -11.66 2.91 8.66
CA PHE A 112 -10.66 2.17 7.91
C PHE A 112 -10.95 2.17 6.39
N ALA A 113 -12.21 1.94 6.00
CA ALA A 113 -12.61 1.97 4.60
C ALA A 113 -12.44 3.36 3.97
N LEU A 114 -12.77 4.44 4.71
CA LEU A 114 -12.51 5.80 4.27
C LEU A 114 -11.00 6.10 4.17
N GLY A 115 -10.19 5.53 5.06
CA GLY A 115 -8.73 5.57 4.93
C GLY A 115 -8.24 4.89 3.66
N ALA A 116 -8.78 3.72 3.31
CA ALA A 116 -8.43 3.04 2.07
C ALA A 116 -8.85 3.83 0.81
N LEU A 117 -9.94 4.61 0.90
CA LEU A 117 -10.32 5.57 -0.14
C LEU A 117 -9.30 6.72 -0.28
N ALA A 118 -8.68 7.15 0.84
CA ALA A 118 -7.59 8.14 0.79
C ALA A 118 -6.37 7.58 0.06
N HIS A 119 -6.00 6.32 0.32
CA HIS A 119 -4.93 5.64 -0.41
C HIS A 119 -5.22 5.58 -1.92
N TYR A 120 -6.42 5.15 -2.30
CA TYR A 120 -6.84 5.16 -3.71
C TYR A 120 -6.70 6.55 -4.35
N ALA A 121 -7.14 7.61 -3.67
CA ALA A 121 -7.01 8.98 -4.17
C ALA A 121 -5.54 9.42 -4.27
N ALA A 122 -4.73 9.03 -3.28
CA ALA A 122 -3.31 9.36 -3.19
C ALA A 122 -2.53 8.73 -4.34
N ASP A 123 -2.62 7.43 -4.51
CA ASP A 123 -1.82 6.72 -5.49
C ASP A 123 -2.26 7.02 -6.92
N THR A 124 -3.55 6.87 -7.23
CA THR A 124 -4.04 7.12 -8.59
C THR A 124 -3.82 8.57 -9.09
N ASN A 125 -3.58 9.53 -8.19
CA ASN A 125 -3.30 10.92 -8.54
C ASN A 125 -1.84 11.30 -8.27
N GLY A 126 -1.30 10.89 -7.12
CA GLY A 126 0.02 11.27 -6.64
C GLY A 126 1.14 10.70 -7.49
N HIS A 127 1.07 9.41 -7.85
CA HIS A 127 2.07 8.82 -8.75
C HIS A 127 2.07 9.49 -10.10
N ALA A 128 0.93 9.53 -10.78
CA ALA A 128 0.81 10.05 -12.14
C ALA A 128 1.23 11.52 -12.27
N LYS A 129 0.85 12.38 -11.31
CA LYS A 129 1.14 13.82 -11.37
C LYS A 129 2.41 14.24 -10.64
N GLY A 130 2.82 13.47 -9.62
CA GLY A 130 3.95 13.78 -8.74
C GLY A 130 5.13 12.85 -9.00
N THR A 131 5.13 11.67 -8.40
CA THR A 131 6.31 10.81 -8.30
C THR A 131 6.85 10.36 -9.66
N ASN A 132 6.00 9.86 -10.57
CA ASN A 132 6.43 9.38 -11.89
C ASN A 132 7.14 10.47 -12.70
N ARG A 133 6.74 11.72 -12.53
CA ARG A 133 7.32 12.88 -13.23
C ARG A 133 8.53 13.46 -12.49
N ALA A 134 8.59 13.31 -11.18
CA ALA A 134 9.69 13.80 -10.36
C ALA A 134 10.91 12.85 -10.40
N VAL A 135 10.71 11.54 -10.55
CA VAL A 135 11.81 10.56 -10.67
C VAL A 135 12.80 10.94 -11.77
N PRO A 136 12.41 11.21 -13.04
CA PRO A 136 13.36 11.57 -14.08
C PRO A 136 14.06 12.91 -13.84
N VAL A 137 13.47 13.83 -13.08
CA VAL A 137 14.11 15.10 -12.67
C VAL A 137 15.26 14.86 -11.70
N VAL A 138 15.05 13.97 -10.70
CA VAL A 138 16.06 13.66 -9.68
C VAL A 138 17.11 12.65 -10.17
N TYR A 139 16.72 11.79 -11.12
CA TYR A 139 17.56 10.72 -11.70
C TYR A 139 17.68 10.85 -13.23
N PRO A 140 18.52 11.78 -13.76
CA PRO A 140 18.62 12.06 -15.20
C PRO A 140 18.98 10.85 -16.08
N LYS A 141 19.67 9.83 -15.51
CA LYS A 141 19.95 8.58 -16.23
C LYS A 141 18.68 7.78 -16.53
N LEU A 142 17.68 7.85 -15.65
CA LEU A 142 16.38 7.20 -15.87
C LEU A 142 15.58 7.98 -16.92
N ARG A 143 15.65 9.33 -16.89
CA ARG A 143 15.09 10.17 -17.95
C ARG A 143 15.61 9.81 -19.33
N ALA A 144 16.93 9.61 -19.46
CA ALA A 144 17.56 9.20 -20.72
C ALA A 144 17.10 7.81 -21.21
N ARG A 145 16.65 6.94 -20.29
CA ARG A 145 16.22 5.57 -20.59
C ARG A 145 14.72 5.44 -20.84
N TYR A 146 13.89 6.14 -20.05
CA TYR A 146 12.45 5.96 -19.99
C TYR A 146 11.65 7.19 -20.41
N GLY A 147 12.31 8.36 -20.57
CA GLY A 147 11.64 9.63 -20.88
C GLY A 147 11.28 10.45 -19.65
N ASP A 148 10.26 11.30 -19.80
CA ASP A 148 9.83 12.28 -18.78
C ASP A 148 8.88 11.69 -17.74
N GLU A 149 8.51 10.43 -17.86
CA GLU A 149 7.69 9.68 -16.91
C GLU A 149 8.39 8.34 -16.63
N VAL A 150 8.63 8.04 -15.35
CA VAL A 150 9.26 6.79 -14.89
C VAL A 150 8.35 6.21 -13.83
N THR A 151 7.69 5.11 -14.17
CA THR A 151 6.75 4.43 -13.29
C THR A 151 7.48 3.54 -12.27
N TYR A 152 6.74 3.07 -11.28
CA TYR A 152 7.25 2.08 -10.34
C TYR A 152 7.76 0.80 -11.05
N ALA A 153 7.05 0.33 -12.07
CA ALA A 153 7.47 -0.85 -12.85
C ALA A 153 8.79 -0.66 -13.62
N ASP A 154 9.16 0.58 -13.96
CA ASP A 154 10.39 0.92 -14.67
C ASP A 154 11.62 0.90 -13.74
N ASP A 155 11.54 1.55 -12.60
CA ASP A 155 12.60 1.56 -11.57
C ASP A 155 12.04 1.69 -10.14
N PRO A 156 11.65 0.57 -9.52
CA PRO A 156 11.09 0.55 -8.17
C PRO A 156 11.99 1.20 -7.12
N THR A 157 13.32 1.05 -7.29
CA THR A 157 14.28 1.54 -6.30
C THR A 157 14.34 3.07 -6.25
N SER A 158 14.40 3.72 -7.40
CA SER A 158 14.44 5.20 -7.45
C SER A 158 13.10 5.82 -7.07
N HIS A 159 12.01 5.15 -7.44
CA HIS A 159 10.65 5.53 -7.07
C HIS A 159 10.50 5.60 -5.55
N ILE A 160 10.77 4.49 -4.84
CA ILE A 160 10.72 4.40 -3.38
C ILE A 160 11.64 5.42 -2.69
N ARG A 161 12.85 5.60 -3.22
CA ARG A 161 13.81 6.55 -2.65
C ARG A 161 13.35 7.99 -2.75
N LEU A 162 12.68 8.33 -3.84
CA LEU A 162 12.18 9.69 -4.02
C LEU A 162 11.01 9.98 -3.10
N GLU A 163 10.06 9.05 -2.97
CA GLU A 163 8.92 9.17 -2.07
C GLU A 163 9.36 9.31 -0.62
N PHE A 164 10.30 8.49 -0.21
CA PHE A 164 10.95 8.64 1.10
C PHE A 164 11.63 10.00 1.26
N GLY A 165 12.28 10.48 0.21
CA GLY A 165 12.90 11.81 0.19
C GLY A 165 11.88 12.94 0.36
N PHE A 166 10.70 12.82 -0.22
CA PHE A 166 9.61 13.76 -0.02
C PHE A 166 9.14 13.78 1.43
N ASP A 167 8.88 12.62 2.04
CA ASP A 167 8.50 12.56 3.45
C ASP A 167 9.53 13.23 4.35
N VAL A 168 10.82 12.91 4.17
CA VAL A 168 11.91 13.51 4.94
C VAL A 168 11.90 15.04 4.82
N VAL A 169 11.72 15.57 3.61
CA VAL A 169 11.69 17.03 3.39
C VAL A 169 10.46 17.66 4.01
N GLN A 170 9.29 17.04 3.92
CA GLN A 170 8.05 17.60 4.50
C GLN A 170 8.08 17.56 6.03
N VAL A 171 8.63 16.49 6.62
CA VAL A 171 8.91 16.43 8.07
C VAL A 171 9.89 17.54 8.47
N ALA A 172 10.99 17.71 7.73
CA ALA A 172 11.97 18.75 8.00
C ALA A 172 11.39 20.17 7.94
N ARG A 173 10.34 20.37 7.14
CA ARG A 173 9.62 21.66 7.05
C ARG A 173 8.50 21.83 8.07
N GLY A 174 8.29 20.86 8.95
CA GLY A 174 7.20 20.89 9.94
C GLY A 174 5.81 20.82 9.33
N ARG A 175 5.69 20.34 8.07
CA ARG A 175 4.40 20.20 7.38
C ARG A 175 3.68 18.90 7.70
N TYR A 176 4.44 17.85 8.04
CA TYR A 176 3.92 16.57 8.49
C TYR A 176 4.24 16.42 9.97
N ALA A 177 3.31 16.79 10.82
CA ALA A 177 3.28 16.37 12.21
C ALA A 177 2.09 15.44 12.31
N SER A 178 2.29 14.19 11.91
CA SER A 178 1.23 13.20 12.02
C SER A 178 0.90 13.00 13.49
N ASP A 179 -0.33 13.25 13.88
CA ASP A 179 -0.85 12.99 15.22
C ASP A 179 -0.61 11.54 15.64
N ALA A 180 -0.56 10.62 14.66
CA ALA A 180 -0.25 9.22 14.90
C ALA A 180 1.10 8.99 15.61
N TYR A 181 2.04 9.91 15.47
CA TYR A 181 3.40 9.76 16.02
C TYR A 181 3.78 10.85 17.01
N HIS A 182 3.11 11.98 16.97
CA HIS A 182 3.30 13.05 17.94
C HIS A 182 2.64 12.68 19.28
N ASP A 183 1.39 12.24 19.26
CA ASP A 183 0.63 11.82 20.43
C ASP A 183 0.48 10.28 20.53
N PHE A 184 1.13 9.59 19.64
CA PHE A 184 1.12 8.15 19.42
C PHE A 184 -0.27 7.51 19.53
N ILE A 185 -1.11 7.79 18.56
CA ILE A 185 -2.32 7.00 18.35
C ILE A 185 -2.08 5.75 17.49
N GLY A 186 -0.92 5.72 16.77
CA GLY A 186 -0.55 4.62 15.89
C GLY A 186 -1.53 4.39 14.76
N PHE A 187 -1.49 3.20 14.14
CA PHE A 187 -2.50 2.79 13.17
C PHE A 187 -3.11 1.44 13.53
N LYS A 188 -4.40 1.27 13.27
CA LYS A 188 -5.16 0.04 13.52
C LYS A 188 -5.71 -0.52 12.22
N VAL A 189 -5.85 -1.84 12.14
CA VAL A 189 -6.35 -2.54 10.95
C VAL A 189 -7.66 -3.22 11.26
N ALA A 190 -8.70 -2.86 10.53
CA ALA A 190 -10.02 -3.50 10.62
C ALA A 190 -10.01 -4.81 9.78
N LYS A 191 -9.47 -5.88 10.37
CA LYS A 191 -9.23 -7.17 9.70
C LYS A 191 -10.50 -7.78 9.11
N ASP A 192 -11.63 -7.66 9.79
CA ASP A 192 -12.82 -8.40 9.41
C ASP A 192 -13.49 -7.80 8.19
N VAL A 193 -13.61 -6.47 8.08
CA VAL A 193 -14.09 -5.83 6.85
C VAL A 193 -13.12 -6.07 5.69
N MET A 194 -11.80 -6.03 5.95
CA MET A 194 -10.80 -6.32 4.94
C MET A 194 -10.93 -7.75 4.38
N LYS A 195 -11.14 -8.75 5.25
CA LYS A 195 -11.38 -10.14 4.82
C LYS A 195 -12.66 -10.29 3.99
N ARG A 196 -13.77 -9.67 4.45
CA ARG A 196 -15.06 -9.73 3.73
C ARG A 196 -14.95 -9.10 2.33
N ALA A 197 -14.45 -7.87 2.26
CA ALA A 197 -14.29 -7.16 1.00
C ALA A 197 -13.33 -7.89 0.04
N PHE A 198 -12.19 -8.38 0.56
CA PHE A 198 -11.20 -9.09 -0.25
C PHE A 198 -11.77 -10.38 -0.86
N ALA A 199 -12.41 -11.22 -0.06
CA ALA A 199 -13.03 -12.45 -0.54
C ALA A 199 -14.14 -12.16 -1.56
N LYS A 200 -14.97 -11.13 -1.32
CA LYS A 200 -16.06 -10.71 -2.21
C LYS A 200 -15.55 -10.27 -3.59
N ILE A 201 -14.47 -9.48 -3.62
CA ILE A 201 -13.97 -8.88 -4.86
C ILE A 201 -13.08 -9.82 -5.64
N TYR A 202 -12.18 -10.55 -4.97
CA TYR A 202 -11.16 -11.37 -5.64
C TYR A 202 -11.48 -12.88 -5.66
N GLY A 203 -12.54 -13.34 -4.96
CA GLY A 203 -12.83 -14.76 -4.84
C GLY A 203 -11.75 -15.56 -4.13
N VAL A 204 -10.89 -14.91 -3.35
CA VAL A 204 -9.74 -15.50 -2.67
C VAL A 204 -9.80 -15.13 -1.19
N GLU A 205 -9.65 -16.12 -0.32
CA GLU A 205 -9.59 -15.88 1.12
C GLU A 205 -8.19 -15.38 1.54
N MET A 206 -8.14 -14.48 2.53
CA MET A 206 -6.87 -13.98 3.05
C MET A 206 -5.94 -15.08 3.57
N LYS A 207 -6.49 -16.14 4.18
CA LYS A 207 -5.72 -17.31 4.63
C LYS A 207 -5.00 -18.05 3.51
N ASP A 208 -5.43 -17.89 2.26
CA ASP A 208 -4.85 -18.56 1.09
C ASP A 208 -3.67 -17.79 0.49
N ILE A 209 -3.48 -16.55 0.92
CA ILE A 209 -2.40 -15.67 0.45
C ILE A 209 -1.48 -15.18 1.56
N PHE A 210 -1.90 -15.27 2.82
CA PHE A 210 -1.06 -14.98 3.99
C PHE A 210 -0.79 -16.27 4.76
N THR A 211 0.46 -16.53 5.09
CA THR A 211 0.82 -17.61 6.01
C THR A 211 0.27 -17.34 7.40
N ASN A 212 0.36 -16.10 7.87
CA ASN A 212 -0.22 -15.62 9.12
C ASN A 212 -0.49 -14.12 8.99
N LEU A 213 -1.77 -13.73 8.87
CA LEU A 213 -2.17 -12.34 8.68
C LEU A 213 -1.87 -11.47 9.91
N ASP A 214 -2.08 -11.98 11.12
CA ASP A 214 -1.83 -11.24 12.36
C ASP A 214 -0.35 -10.95 12.54
N PHE A 215 0.50 -11.92 12.20
CA PHE A 215 1.94 -11.74 12.21
C PHE A 215 2.40 -10.71 11.14
N ALA A 216 1.82 -10.76 9.95
CA ALA A 216 2.10 -9.80 8.88
C ALA A 216 1.76 -8.37 9.31
N ILE A 217 0.55 -8.14 9.88
CA ILE A 217 0.11 -6.85 10.40
C ILE A 217 1.02 -6.39 11.55
N GLY A 218 1.33 -7.25 12.50
CA GLY A 218 2.21 -6.93 13.63
C GLY A 218 3.63 -6.56 13.19
N ASN A 219 4.16 -7.26 12.17
CA ASN A 219 5.47 -6.93 11.59
C ASN A 219 5.43 -5.61 10.81
N TYR A 220 4.37 -5.35 10.07
CA TYR A 220 4.15 -4.08 9.36
C TYR A 220 4.13 -2.91 10.34
N ARG A 221 3.30 -2.98 11.38
CA ARG A 221 3.25 -1.97 12.46
C ARG A 221 4.63 -1.69 13.04
N ARG A 222 5.36 -2.74 13.42
CA ARG A 222 6.69 -2.61 14.00
C ARG A 222 7.68 -1.95 13.05
N THR A 223 7.62 -2.31 11.77
CA THR A 223 8.54 -1.76 10.77
C THR A 223 8.26 -0.29 10.55
N VAL A 224 7.00 0.10 10.38
CA VAL A 224 6.59 1.51 10.24
C VAL A 224 6.95 2.31 11.48
N SER A 225 6.59 1.83 12.68
CA SER A 225 6.90 2.50 13.96
C SER A 225 8.41 2.62 14.23
N GLY A 226 9.24 1.74 13.65
CA GLY A 226 10.69 1.83 13.74
C GLY A 226 11.31 2.71 12.65
N LEU A 227 10.68 2.79 11.49
CA LEU A 227 11.19 3.55 10.35
C LEU A 227 11.06 5.07 10.57
N ILE A 228 9.95 5.53 11.12
CA ILE A 228 9.67 6.96 11.29
C ILE A 228 10.67 7.66 12.23
N PRO A 229 11.01 7.13 13.42
CA PRO A 229 12.08 7.70 14.23
C PRO A 229 13.43 7.80 13.49
N GLU A 230 13.78 6.79 12.68
CA GLU A 230 15.00 6.83 11.89
C GLU A 230 14.93 7.88 10.78
N MET A 231 13.77 8.07 10.14
CA MET A 231 13.56 9.13 9.15
C MET A 231 13.79 10.52 9.76
N THR A 232 13.23 10.79 10.95
CA THR A 232 13.38 12.08 11.60
C THR A 232 14.84 12.36 12.02
N LYS A 233 15.58 11.32 12.44
CA LYS A 233 17.02 11.44 12.69
C LYS A 233 17.80 11.81 11.43
N VAL A 234 17.55 11.09 10.34
CA VAL A 234 18.18 11.34 9.03
C VAL A 234 17.82 12.74 8.51
N ALA A 235 16.55 13.14 8.64
CA ALA A 235 16.11 14.49 8.28
C ALA A 235 16.88 15.57 9.06
N TRP A 236 17.03 15.39 10.37
CA TRP A 236 17.81 16.30 11.21
C TRP A 236 19.28 16.39 10.75
N GLU A 237 19.92 15.25 10.51
CA GLU A 237 21.33 15.21 10.12
C GLU A 237 21.59 15.85 8.75
N LEU A 238 20.67 15.66 7.79
CA LEU A 238 20.83 16.14 6.42
C LEU A 238 20.30 17.56 6.18
N LYS A 239 19.37 18.02 7.00
CA LYS A 239 18.59 19.24 6.77
C LYS A 239 18.49 20.16 7.99
N LYS A 240 19.41 20.02 8.94
CA LYS A 240 19.42 20.78 10.19
C LYS A 240 19.22 22.29 9.96
N ASP A 241 19.97 22.89 9.04
CA ASP A 241 19.91 24.33 8.78
C ASP A 241 18.56 24.76 8.21
N ASP A 242 17.97 23.93 7.34
CA ASP A 242 16.62 24.14 6.79
C ASP A 242 15.56 24.02 7.89
N ILE A 243 15.72 23.04 8.79
CA ILE A 243 14.81 22.80 9.92
C ILE A 243 14.83 23.99 10.89
N GLU A 244 16.03 24.43 11.31
CA GLU A 244 16.21 25.56 12.22
C GLU A 244 15.71 26.88 11.62
N LYS A 245 15.86 27.06 10.30
CA LYS A 245 15.32 28.22 9.57
C LYS A 245 13.81 28.25 9.56
N ASN A 246 13.15 27.09 9.34
CA ASN A 246 11.69 26.98 9.24
C ASN A 246 11.01 26.89 10.62
N SER A 247 11.74 26.47 11.66
CA SER A 247 11.26 26.32 13.03
C SER A 247 12.29 26.86 14.03
N PRO A 248 12.42 28.19 14.15
CA PRO A 248 13.43 28.80 15.04
C PRO A 248 13.30 28.32 16.48
N GLY A 249 14.41 27.86 17.06
CA GLY A 249 14.45 27.37 18.44
C GLY A 249 14.04 25.90 18.63
N ILE A 250 13.78 25.17 17.54
CA ILE A 250 13.58 23.73 17.63
C ILE A 250 14.91 23.04 18.00
N THR A 251 14.83 22.05 18.90
CA THR A 251 15.99 21.22 19.25
C THR A 251 15.86 19.84 18.62
N ARG A 252 16.99 19.13 18.48
CA ARG A 252 17.00 17.76 17.97
C ARG A 252 16.03 16.85 18.72
N ASP A 253 15.99 16.97 20.04
CA ASP A 253 15.14 16.12 20.91
C ASP A 253 13.64 16.41 20.75
N LYS A 254 13.28 17.62 20.33
CA LYS A 254 11.89 17.98 20.00
C LYS A 254 11.52 17.59 18.58
N PHE A 255 12.49 17.55 17.69
CA PHE A 255 12.25 17.23 16.28
C PHE A 255 12.23 15.71 16.02
N VAL A 256 13.11 14.95 16.69
CA VAL A 256 13.24 13.50 16.51
C VAL A 256 12.14 12.78 17.28
N TYR A 257 11.29 12.04 16.59
CA TYR A 257 10.32 11.19 17.23
C TYR A 257 10.99 10.03 17.95
N ASN A 258 10.70 9.88 19.24
CA ASN A 258 11.13 8.76 20.05
C ASN A 258 9.90 7.98 20.51
N LEU A 259 9.58 6.93 19.76
CA LEU A 259 8.55 6.00 20.19
C LEU A 259 9.11 5.06 21.25
N SER A 260 8.66 5.19 22.50
CA SER A 260 9.07 4.27 23.55
C SER A 260 8.39 2.89 23.37
N ARG A 261 9.09 1.84 23.85
CA ARG A 261 8.48 0.51 23.89
C ARG A 261 7.23 0.48 24.76
N ALA A 262 7.16 1.28 25.80
CA ALA A 262 6.03 1.37 26.70
C ALA A 262 4.80 1.94 25.99
N ASP A 263 4.96 2.98 25.16
CA ASP A 263 3.88 3.56 24.38
C ASP A 263 3.38 2.58 23.32
N TYR A 264 4.28 1.87 22.66
CA TYR A 264 3.91 0.82 21.72
C TYR A 264 3.11 -0.31 22.37
N GLU A 265 3.56 -0.81 23.56
CA GLU A 265 2.90 -1.87 24.29
C GLU A 265 1.56 -1.40 24.89
N LYS A 266 1.42 -0.11 25.25
CA LYS A 266 0.19 0.50 25.73
C LYS A 266 -0.88 0.50 24.63
N GLU A 267 -0.53 0.89 23.42
CA GLU A 267 -1.48 1.03 22.30
C GLU A 267 -1.84 -0.31 21.65
N TYR A 268 -0.87 -1.21 21.49
CA TYR A 268 -1.07 -2.48 20.78
C TYR A 268 -1.11 -3.72 21.66
N GLY A 269 -0.97 -3.57 22.97
CA GLY A 269 -0.92 -4.69 23.93
C GLY A 269 0.45 -5.39 23.95
N LYS A 270 0.58 -6.32 24.89
CA LYS A 270 1.82 -7.15 25.05
C LYS A 270 1.74 -8.46 24.27
N ASP A 271 0.56 -8.84 23.84
CA ASP A 271 0.23 -10.19 23.29
C ASP A 271 0.29 -10.26 21.76
N TYR A 272 1.08 -9.38 21.12
CA TYR A 272 1.38 -9.61 19.72
C TYR A 272 2.30 -10.84 19.60
N GLU A 273 2.03 -11.70 18.62
CA GLU A 273 2.86 -12.87 18.35
C GLU A 273 4.33 -12.46 18.24
N LYS A 274 5.12 -12.90 19.21
CA LYS A 274 6.57 -12.62 19.22
C LYS A 274 7.18 -13.34 18.03
N PRO A 275 7.97 -12.65 17.19
CA PRO A 275 8.65 -13.29 16.09
C PRO A 275 9.44 -14.50 16.62
N GLY A 276 9.29 -15.65 15.99
CA GLY A 276 10.11 -16.83 16.25
C GLY A 276 11.60 -16.51 16.12
N PHE A 277 12.47 -17.38 16.60
CA PHE A 277 13.93 -17.18 16.60
C PHE A 277 14.48 -16.80 15.21
N GLY A 278 13.98 -17.43 14.14
CA GLY A 278 14.39 -17.11 12.77
C GLY A 278 14.00 -15.70 12.33
N ALA A 279 12.77 -15.26 12.66
CA ALA A 279 12.31 -13.91 12.36
C ALA A 279 13.03 -12.83 13.19
N LYS A 280 13.40 -13.14 14.44
CA LYS A 280 14.26 -12.27 15.27
C LYS A 280 15.66 -12.14 14.69
N MET A 281 16.21 -13.22 14.17
CA MET A 281 17.53 -13.23 13.53
C MET A 281 17.52 -12.44 12.23
N THR A 282 16.45 -12.56 11.42
CA THR A 282 16.28 -11.77 10.19
C THR A 282 16.10 -10.29 10.52
N ALA A 283 15.29 -9.93 11.51
CA ALA A 283 15.12 -8.54 11.96
C ALA A 283 16.41 -7.95 12.55
N TRP A 284 17.22 -8.75 13.23
CA TRP A 284 18.55 -8.36 13.73
C TRP A 284 19.54 -8.16 12.56
N PHE A 285 19.54 -9.06 11.56
CA PHE A 285 20.37 -8.93 10.36
C PHE A 285 20.03 -7.68 9.55
N VAL A 286 18.74 -7.38 9.38
CA VAL A 286 18.25 -6.16 8.71
C VAL A 286 18.71 -4.88 9.43
N ARG A 287 18.87 -4.92 10.76
CA ARG A 287 19.42 -3.80 11.55
C ARG A 287 20.91 -3.59 11.36
N ILE A 288 21.66 -4.66 11.08
CA ILE A 288 23.13 -4.60 10.95
C ILE A 288 23.57 -4.25 9.52
N VAL A 289 22.70 -4.49 8.51
CA VAL A 289 23.02 -4.22 7.11
C VAL A 289 22.16 -3.03 6.62
N PRO A 290 22.63 -1.80 6.80
CA PRO A 290 21.82 -0.58 6.63
C PRO A 290 21.48 -0.20 5.18
N LYS A 291 21.57 -1.11 4.22
CA LYS A 291 21.25 -0.85 2.80
C LYS A 291 20.44 -1.97 2.15
N VAL A 292 19.80 -2.84 2.93
CA VAL A 292 19.04 -4.01 2.44
C VAL A 292 17.60 -3.94 2.96
N GLY A 293 16.63 -4.36 2.15
CA GLY A 293 15.20 -4.35 2.53
C GLY A 293 14.63 -2.92 2.67
N PRO A 294 13.75 -2.66 3.66
CA PRO A 294 13.10 -1.36 3.86
C PRO A 294 14.08 -0.19 3.99
N PHE A 295 15.29 -0.45 4.51
CA PHE A 295 16.33 0.58 4.69
C PHE A 295 17.06 0.99 3.39
N LYS A 296 16.74 0.39 2.24
CA LYS A 296 17.21 0.90 0.94
C LYS A 296 16.68 2.31 0.65
N ALA A 297 15.54 2.66 1.21
CA ALA A 297 14.95 3.99 1.10
C ALA A 297 15.84 5.07 1.75
N LEU A 298 16.58 4.75 2.82
CA LEU A 298 17.53 5.66 3.47
C LEU A 298 18.68 6.14 2.58
N ALA A 299 18.94 5.48 1.45
CA ALA A 299 19.93 5.93 0.46
C ALA A 299 19.29 6.82 -0.62
N PHE A 300 18.35 7.69 -0.24
CA PHE A 300 17.67 8.61 -1.14
C PHE A 300 18.55 9.79 -1.55
N LYS A 301 18.20 10.42 -2.67
CA LYS A 301 18.70 11.75 -3.04
C LYS A 301 17.69 12.79 -2.58
N PRO A 302 18.12 13.89 -1.95
CA PRO A 302 17.22 15.00 -1.65
C PRO A 302 16.47 15.42 -2.92
N PRO A 303 15.15 15.58 -2.86
CA PRO A 303 14.38 16.11 -3.98
C PRO A 303 14.90 17.49 -4.39
N THR A 304 14.90 17.76 -5.70
CA THR A 304 15.17 19.11 -6.20
C THR A 304 13.96 20.03 -5.92
N PRO A 305 14.14 21.37 -5.90
CA PRO A 305 13.01 22.29 -5.75
C PRO A 305 11.90 22.08 -6.78
N GLU A 306 12.25 21.67 -8.00
CA GLU A 306 11.29 21.33 -9.05
C GLU A 306 10.51 20.05 -8.71
N ALA A 307 11.19 18.99 -8.32
CA ALA A 307 10.56 17.74 -7.93
C ALA A 307 9.64 17.93 -6.70
N GLU A 308 10.06 18.74 -5.74
CA GLU A 308 9.25 19.10 -4.58
C GLU A 308 8.00 19.90 -4.94
N ARG A 309 8.09 20.84 -5.88
CA ARG A 309 6.93 21.58 -6.38
C ARG A 309 5.92 20.62 -7.03
N MET A 310 6.38 19.70 -7.90
CA MET A 310 5.53 18.68 -8.52
C MET A 310 4.83 17.81 -7.46
N PHE A 311 5.56 17.41 -6.43
CA PHE A 311 5.00 16.65 -5.31
C PHE A 311 3.92 17.43 -4.58
N MET A 312 4.16 18.70 -4.20
CA MET A 312 3.18 19.52 -3.48
C MET A 312 1.95 19.83 -4.31
N GLU A 313 2.09 20.05 -5.62
CA GLU A 313 0.97 20.19 -6.54
C GLU A 313 0.12 18.91 -6.58
N SER A 314 0.76 17.75 -6.64
CA SER A 314 0.07 16.46 -6.62
C SER A 314 -0.60 16.17 -5.28
N PHE A 315 0.03 16.53 -4.17
CA PHE A 315 -0.52 16.38 -2.81
C PHE A 315 -1.79 17.21 -2.62
N ASN A 316 -1.76 18.49 -3.00
CA ASN A 316 -2.94 19.37 -2.93
C ASN A 316 -4.08 18.85 -3.82
N ALA A 317 -3.76 18.45 -5.06
CA ALA A 317 -4.76 17.87 -5.96
C ALA A 317 -5.34 16.54 -5.43
N THR A 318 -4.56 15.79 -4.65
CA THR A 318 -5.04 14.57 -3.98
C THR A 318 -6.02 14.90 -2.86
N ILE A 319 -5.74 15.92 -2.05
CA ILE A 319 -6.67 16.40 -1.00
C ILE A 319 -8.01 16.82 -1.62
N ASP A 320 -7.98 17.65 -2.65
CA ASP A 320 -9.19 18.11 -3.35
C ASP A 320 -9.99 16.91 -3.90
N ARG A 321 -9.32 15.96 -4.53
CA ARG A 321 -9.95 14.76 -5.07
C ARG A 321 -10.55 13.88 -3.97
N TYR A 322 -9.82 13.68 -2.87
CA TYR A 322 -10.31 12.88 -1.76
C TYR A 322 -11.52 13.52 -1.09
N GLN A 323 -11.53 14.82 -0.88
CA GLN A 323 -12.70 15.56 -0.38
C GLN A 323 -13.91 15.41 -1.31
N ALA A 324 -13.71 15.48 -2.62
CA ALA A 324 -14.77 15.25 -3.60
C ALA A 324 -15.33 13.81 -3.50
N MET A 325 -14.46 12.79 -3.33
CA MET A 325 -14.88 11.40 -3.14
C MET A 325 -15.64 11.22 -1.81
N LEU A 326 -15.19 11.85 -0.71
CA LEU A 326 -15.92 11.83 0.57
C LEU A 326 -17.31 12.47 0.44
N ALA A 327 -17.45 13.52 -0.35
CA ALA A 327 -18.75 14.11 -0.65
C ALA A 327 -19.65 13.15 -1.45
N GLN A 328 -19.09 12.37 -2.38
CA GLN A 328 -19.82 11.32 -3.10
C GLN A 328 -20.27 10.19 -2.15
N VAL A 329 -19.39 9.74 -1.25
CA VAL A 329 -19.75 8.79 -0.18
C VAL A 329 -20.91 9.32 0.65
N ASN A 330 -20.82 10.58 1.07
CA ASN A 330 -21.87 11.25 1.87
C ASN A 330 -23.22 11.32 1.13
N GLY A 331 -23.18 11.42 -0.20
CA GLY A 331 -24.35 11.43 -1.09
C GLY A 331 -24.83 10.05 -1.55
N GLY A 332 -24.14 8.95 -1.18
CA GLY A 332 -24.45 7.60 -1.66
C GLY A 332 -24.23 7.42 -3.17
N LYS A 333 -23.29 8.14 -3.76
CA LYS A 333 -23.02 8.20 -5.21
C LYS A 333 -21.57 7.92 -5.57
N LEU A 334 -20.82 7.24 -4.68
CA LEU A 334 -19.45 6.86 -4.98
C LEU A 334 -19.46 5.87 -6.14
N ASP A 335 -18.64 6.16 -7.14
CA ASP A 335 -18.42 5.31 -8.32
C ASP A 335 -16.93 5.43 -8.68
N LEU A 336 -16.15 4.42 -8.31
CA LEU A 336 -14.72 4.39 -8.48
C LEU A 336 -14.30 3.58 -9.70
N GLN A 337 -13.46 4.16 -10.50
CA GLN A 337 -12.87 3.45 -11.62
C GLN A 337 -11.87 2.40 -11.12
N ASN A 338 -11.88 1.21 -11.72
CA ASN A 338 -10.81 0.23 -11.56
C ASN A 338 -9.57 0.71 -12.33
N ALA A 339 -8.64 1.33 -11.61
CA ALA A 339 -7.41 1.91 -12.16
C ALA A 339 -6.18 1.19 -11.62
N ASP A 340 -5.09 1.17 -12.39
CA ASP A 340 -3.81 0.88 -11.80
C ASP A 340 -3.31 2.10 -11.00
N PHE A 341 -2.81 1.85 -9.80
CA PHE A 341 -2.47 2.94 -8.89
C PHE A 341 -1.21 3.69 -9.31
N ASP A 342 -0.32 3.05 -10.05
CA ASP A 342 0.96 3.66 -10.42
C ASP A 342 0.81 4.67 -11.56
N THR A 343 -0.14 4.46 -12.48
CA THR A 343 -0.38 5.40 -13.58
C THR A 343 -1.67 6.19 -13.42
N GLY A 344 -2.57 5.76 -12.53
CA GLY A 344 -3.89 6.35 -12.34
C GLY A 344 -4.85 6.15 -13.53
N ARG A 345 -4.48 5.29 -14.48
CA ARG A 345 -5.28 4.98 -15.67
C ARG A 345 -6.16 3.76 -15.44
N PRO A 346 -7.28 3.61 -16.19
CA PRO A 346 -8.06 2.39 -16.18
C PRO A 346 -7.16 1.18 -16.44
N THR A 347 -7.32 0.12 -15.64
CA THR A 347 -6.53 -1.10 -15.82
C THR A 347 -6.93 -1.81 -17.11
N ARG A 348 -5.95 -2.00 -18.02
CA ARG A 348 -6.14 -2.68 -19.30
C ARG A 348 -4.97 -3.59 -19.61
N ALA A 349 -5.26 -4.70 -20.32
CA ALA A 349 -4.24 -5.65 -20.73
C ALA A 349 -3.18 -5.02 -21.65
N GLY A 350 -1.92 -5.23 -21.33
CA GLY A 350 -0.79 -4.74 -22.11
C GLY A 350 -0.39 -3.28 -21.88
N GLU A 351 -1.15 -2.53 -21.06
CA GLU A 351 -0.83 -1.13 -20.75
C GLU A 351 0.11 -1.00 -19.54
N TYR A 352 -0.02 -1.89 -18.55
CA TYR A 352 0.84 -1.87 -17.36
C TYR A 352 1.29 -3.27 -16.94
N LYS A 353 2.61 -3.46 -16.88
CA LYS A 353 3.24 -4.77 -16.64
C LYS A 353 2.76 -5.45 -15.34
N LEU A 354 2.67 -4.71 -14.25
CA LEU A 354 2.28 -5.28 -12.97
C LEU A 354 0.80 -5.66 -12.92
N ALA A 355 -0.05 -4.94 -13.63
CA ALA A 355 -1.45 -5.33 -13.81
C ALA A 355 -1.56 -6.65 -14.59
N ASP A 356 -0.83 -6.80 -15.72
CA ASP A 356 -0.80 -8.03 -16.52
C ASP A 356 -0.38 -9.25 -15.69
N GLU A 357 0.72 -9.10 -14.93
CA GLU A 357 1.25 -10.15 -14.06
C GLU A 357 0.28 -10.51 -12.93
N THR A 358 -0.45 -9.52 -12.41
CA THR A 358 -1.39 -9.72 -11.30
C THR A 358 -2.66 -10.42 -11.75
N TYR A 359 -3.22 -10.02 -12.90
CA TYR A 359 -4.37 -10.73 -13.49
C TYR A 359 -4.03 -12.19 -13.80
N ALA A 360 -2.84 -12.48 -14.32
CA ALA A 360 -2.39 -13.86 -14.57
C ALA A 360 -2.33 -14.67 -13.26
N LYS A 361 -1.71 -14.13 -12.21
CA LYS A 361 -1.63 -14.79 -10.89
C LYS A 361 -3.00 -15.04 -10.26
N LEU A 362 -3.92 -14.07 -10.37
CA LEU A 362 -5.28 -14.23 -9.88
C LEU A 362 -6.01 -15.34 -10.64
N LEU A 363 -5.95 -15.31 -11.97
CA LEU A 363 -6.58 -16.30 -12.84
C LEU A 363 -6.08 -17.73 -12.55
N GLU A 364 -4.74 -17.90 -12.41
CA GLU A 364 -4.15 -19.18 -12.02
C GLU A 364 -4.59 -19.65 -10.62
N LYS A 365 -4.70 -18.72 -9.67
CA LYS A 365 -5.14 -19.05 -8.31
C LYS A 365 -6.59 -19.52 -8.29
N LEU A 366 -7.49 -18.83 -8.99
CA LEU A 366 -8.88 -19.21 -9.12
C LEU A 366 -9.06 -20.55 -9.88
N ALA A 367 -8.19 -20.82 -10.86
CA ALA A 367 -8.21 -22.07 -11.61
C ALA A 367 -7.86 -23.31 -10.77
N LYS A 368 -7.11 -23.14 -9.66
CA LYS A 368 -6.77 -24.23 -8.71
C LYS A 368 -8.00 -24.74 -7.95
N ASP A 369 -9.02 -23.93 -7.78
CA ASP A 369 -10.28 -24.26 -7.15
C ASP A 369 -11.43 -24.37 -8.18
N ASP A 370 -11.09 -24.60 -9.44
CA ASP A 370 -12.04 -24.72 -10.56
C ASP A 370 -13.04 -23.56 -10.60
N PHE A 371 -12.60 -22.36 -10.24
CA PHE A 371 -13.40 -21.12 -10.24
C PHE A 371 -14.64 -21.12 -9.34
N LYS A 372 -14.73 -22.00 -8.35
CA LYS A 372 -15.90 -22.14 -7.46
C LYS A 372 -16.24 -20.86 -6.69
N THR A 373 -15.22 -20.09 -6.32
CA THR A 373 -15.36 -18.83 -5.57
C THR A 373 -15.45 -17.60 -6.46
N THR A 374 -15.44 -17.77 -7.79
CA THR A 374 -15.43 -16.66 -8.75
C THR A 374 -16.84 -16.11 -8.96
N SER A 375 -17.09 -14.88 -8.49
CA SER A 375 -18.37 -14.20 -8.71
C SER A 375 -18.61 -13.90 -10.20
N PRO A 376 -19.88 -13.73 -10.63
CA PRO A 376 -20.18 -13.32 -12.01
C PRO A 376 -19.48 -12.00 -12.42
N GLU A 377 -19.35 -11.07 -11.49
CA GLU A 377 -18.67 -9.78 -11.70
C GLU A 377 -17.17 -9.98 -11.94
N LEU A 378 -16.50 -10.74 -11.07
CA LEU A 378 -15.07 -11.05 -11.22
C LEU A 378 -14.79 -11.81 -12.51
N ARG A 379 -15.67 -12.76 -12.87
CA ARG A 379 -15.58 -13.47 -14.14
C ARG A 379 -15.67 -12.54 -15.34
N ARG A 380 -16.66 -11.62 -15.35
CA ARG A 380 -16.80 -10.63 -16.43
C ARG A 380 -15.59 -9.74 -16.54
N ASP A 381 -15.04 -9.30 -15.42
CA ASP A 381 -13.85 -8.45 -15.36
C ASP A 381 -12.64 -9.16 -15.95
N ILE A 382 -12.34 -10.40 -15.54
CA ILE A 382 -11.23 -11.18 -16.09
C ILE A 382 -11.41 -11.42 -17.60
N LEU A 383 -12.60 -11.76 -18.05
CA LEU A 383 -12.88 -11.97 -19.47
C LEU A 383 -12.76 -10.67 -20.27
N ALA A 384 -13.15 -9.53 -19.72
CA ALA A 384 -12.99 -8.23 -20.32
C ALA A 384 -11.51 -7.82 -20.41
N PHE A 385 -10.73 -8.09 -19.36
CA PHE A 385 -9.27 -7.84 -19.37
C PHE A 385 -8.58 -8.62 -20.49
N TYR A 386 -8.92 -9.90 -20.68
CA TYR A 386 -8.33 -10.76 -21.73
C TYR A 386 -9.14 -10.78 -23.04
N ASN A 387 -9.96 -9.75 -23.32
CA ASN A 387 -10.77 -9.72 -24.55
C ASN A 387 -9.92 -9.55 -25.82
N ASP A 388 -8.80 -8.83 -25.73
CA ASP A 388 -7.83 -8.66 -26.80
C ASP A 388 -6.53 -9.40 -26.48
N LEU A 389 -6.42 -10.64 -26.94
CA LEU A 389 -5.20 -11.42 -26.78
C LEU A 389 -4.08 -10.97 -27.76
N SER A 390 -4.29 -10.01 -28.66
CA SER A 390 -3.25 -9.42 -29.50
C SER A 390 -2.45 -8.33 -28.76
N ALA A 391 -3.03 -7.71 -27.72
CA ALA A 391 -2.38 -6.69 -26.91
C ALA A 391 -0.99 -7.13 -26.40
N PRO A 392 -0.04 -6.21 -26.14
CA PRO A 392 1.33 -6.52 -25.72
C PRO A 392 1.42 -6.91 -24.23
N ILE A 393 0.58 -7.87 -23.81
CA ILE A 393 0.48 -8.36 -22.43
C ILE A 393 1.85 -8.84 -21.95
N ALA A 394 2.31 -8.36 -20.81
CA ALA A 394 3.66 -8.59 -20.30
C ALA A 394 3.98 -10.07 -20.06
N THR A 395 2.99 -10.87 -19.60
CA THR A 395 3.15 -12.32 -19.35
C THR A 395 3.46 -13.12 -20.60
N LYS A 396 3.20 -12.60 -21.80
CA LYS A 396 3.60 -13.25 -23.07
C LYS A 396 5.11 -13.38 -23.25
N LYS A 397 5.91 -12.60 -22.52
CA LYS A 397 7.39 -12.67 -22.58
C LYS A 397 7.90 -14.00 -22.04
N ASP A 398 7.19 -14.62 -21.09
CA ASP A 398 7.44 -15.99 -20.65
C ASP A 398 6.44 -16.95 -21.31
N LYS A 399 6.95 -17.85 -22.15
CA LYS A 399 6.11 -18.80 -22.89
C LYS A 399 5.40 -19.82 -21.99
N SER A 400 5.97 -20.13 -20.81
CA SER A 400 5.36 -21.04 -19.85
C SER A 400 4.19 -20.36 -19.14
N ASP A 401 4.44 -19.18 -18.57
CA ASP A 401 3.44 -18.40 -17.85
C ASP A 401 2.26 -18.04 -18.77
N TRP A 402 2.57 -17.66 -20.01
CA TRP A 402 1.51 -17.36 -20.98
C TRP A 402 0.64 -18.57 -21.33
N ARG A 403 1.25 -19.73 -21.54
CA ARG A 403 0.52 -20.98 -21.81
C ARG A 403 -0.37 -21.37 -20.63
N ASP A 404 0.10 -21.18 -19.40
CA ASP A 404 -0.67 -21.50 -18.19
C ASP A 404 -1.81 -20.48 -17.99
N THR A 405 -1.58 -19.21 -18.29
CA THR A 405 -2.63 -18.17 -18.36
C THR A 405 -3.72 -18.54 -19.37
N LEU A 406 -3.35 -18.95 -20.59
CA LEU A 406 -4.33 -19.34 -21.61
C LEU A 406 -5.14 -20.57 -21.21
N ARG A 407 -4.51 -21.59 -20.62
CA ARG A 407 -5.22 -22.77 -20.10
C ARG A 407 -6.22 -22.41 -19.02
N ALA A 408 -5.85 -21.52 -18.09
CA ALA A 408 -6.73 -21.07 -17.03
C ALA A 408 -7.90 -20.25 -17.60
N LEU A 409 -7.64 -19.42 -18.61
CA LEU A 409 -8.67 -18.64 -19.31
C LEU A 409 -9.66 -19.53 -20.05
N ASP A 410 -9.20 -20.60 -20.72
CA ASP A 410 -10.06 -21.55 -21.40
C ASP A 410 -10.93 -22.34 -20.40
N LYS A 411 -10.37 -22.74 -19.25
CA LYS A 411 -11.14 -23.33 -18.16
C LYS A 411 -12.20 -22.35 -17.61
N LEU A 412 -11.84 -21.09 -17.43
CA LEU A 412 -12.81 -20.07 -17.00
C LEU A 412 -13.96 -19.94 -17.99
N LYS A 413 -13.69 -19.93 -19.30
CA LYS A 413 -14.72 -19.87 -20.36
C LYS A 413 -15.61 -21.11 -20.35
N ALA A 414 -15.03 -22.30 -20.20
CA ALA A 414 -15.73 -23.57 -20.18
C ALA A 414 -16.70 -23.71 -18.97
N ALA A 415 -16.24 -23.27 -17.78
CA ALA A 415 -17.04 -23.30 -16.56
C ALA A 415 -18.33 -22.43 -16.65
N GLN A 416 -18.44 -21.53 -17.61
CA GLN A 416 -19.65 -20.75 -17.89
C GLN A 416 -20.70 -21.52 -18.73
N ALA A 417 -20.27 -22.57 -19.44
CA ALA A 417 -21.14 -23.33 -20.32
C ALA A 417 -21.97 -24.42 -19.61
N GLU A 418 -21.62 -24.74 -18.35
CA GLU A 418 -22.42 -25.65 -17.53
C GLU A 418 -23.58 -24.88 -16.86
N PRO A 419 -24.84 -25.11 -17.21
CA PRO A 419 -25.98 -24.52 -16.50
C PRO A 419 -25.96 -25.06 -15.07
N THR A 420 -26.06 -24.15 -14.09
CA THR A 420 -26.29 -24.52 -12.68
C THR A 420 -27.39 -25.58 -12.63
N ARG A 421 -27.04 -26.83 -12.34
CA ARG A 421 -28.06 -27.87 -12.05
C ARG A 421 -28.83 -27.36 -10.85
N ALA A 422 -30.01 -26.84 -11.10
CA ALA A 422 -30.98 -26.53 -10.08
C ALA A 422 -31.12 -27.80 -9.20
N ASN A 423 -30.77 -27.70 -7.94
CA ASN A 423 -31.05 -28.71 -6.94
C ASN A 423 -32.57 -28.80 -6.83
N SER A 424 -33.13 -29.68 -7.65
CA SER A 424 -34.47 -30.23 -7.42
C SER A 424 -34.31 -31.30 -6.33
N LYS A 425 -34.55 -30.93 -5.09
CA LYS A 425 -35.17 -31.81 -4.08
C LYS A 425 -35.74 -30.94 -2.96
#